data_b1a1368222317045c703602408c074c0
#
_entry.id   b1a1368222317045c703602408c074c0
#
_cell.length_a   1.000
_cell.length_b   1.000
_cell.length_c   1.000
_cell.angle_alpha   90.00
_cell.angle_beta   90.00
_cell.angle_gamma   90.00
#
_symmetry.space_group_name_H-M   'P 1'
#
loop_
_entity.id
_entity.type
_entity.pdbx_description
1 polymer ?
#
loop_
_entity_poly.entity_id
_entity_poly.type
_entity_poly.pdbx_seq_one_letter_code
_entity_poly.pdbx_strand_id
1 'polypeptide(L)'
;MCRRIVMCMGATCSTPLSTVNAYAVIKTLDEPVVRFVATDQQAEKVKAIDEPLVLNGKLDLHKAVYNHMIRHYNVGKAIALELSTFCDAPAGSGLGSSSTLVVVMIRAFAELLNLPIDDYTIAHLAHKIERVDCDLQGGRQDQYSATFGGFNFMEFYADERAVINPLRVKNWIICELEASLVLFYTGISRESAKIIADQSNNVRAGSVAAMEAMHGIKREALVMKECLLRGDFGGIVESMRQGWESKKRSAKTVSNPHLEEIYDAAISAGALAGKVSGAGGGGFMMFFVPPEKRMDVIRALKRFEGQVSNCHFTKHGTQAWRI
;
A
#
# COMPACT_ATOMS: atom_id res chain seq x y z
N MET A 1 9.17 -2.62 18.55
CA MET A 1 9.34 -2.73 17.07
C MET A 1 8.03 -3.18 16.45
N CYS A 2 7.57 -2.48 15.42
CA CYS A 2 6.40 -2.89 14.65
C CYS A 2 6.84 -3.35 13.25
N ARG A 3 6.39 -4.53 12.84
CA ARG A 3 6.70 -5.12 11.55
C ARG A 3 5.43 -5.33 10.75
N ARG A 4 5.52 -5.09 9.44
CA ARG A 4 4.38 -5.27 8.60
C ARG A 4 4.63 -5.59 7.14
N ILE A 5 3.71 -6.36 6.59
CA ILE A 5 3.56 -6.66 5.17
C ILE A 5 2.09 -6.58 4.81
N VAL A 6 1.78 -6.07 3.63
CA VAL A 6 0.41 -5.88 3.18
C VAL A 6 0.07 -6.78 2.03
N MET A 7 -1.08 -7.43 2.17
CA MET A 7 -1.79 -8.03 1.05
C MET A 7 -3.26 -7.71 1.16
N CYS A 8 -3.81 -7.20 0.09
CA CYS A 8 -5.23 -6.95 -0.02
C CYS A 8 -5.72 -7.36 -1.39
N MET A 9 -6.83 -8.08 -1.41
CA MET A 9 -7.62 -8.31 -2.59
C MET A 9 -9.06 -7.90 -2.30
N GLY A 10 -9.53 -6.87 -2.95
CA GLY A 10 -10.88 -6.36 -2.72
C GLY A 10 -11.32 -5.41 -3.80
N ALA A 11 -12.53 -4.85 -3.65
CA ALA A 11 -13.17 -3.99 -4.65
C ALA A 11 -12.35 -2.80 -5.11
N THR A 12 -11.30 -2.47 -4.42
CA THR A 12 -10.43 -1.34 -4.70
C THR A 12 -8.96 -1.68 -4.79
N CYS A 13 -8.57 -2.93 -4.47
CA CYS A 13 -7.16 -3.33 -4.52
C CYS A 13 -6.94 -4.75 -4.93
N SER A 14 -5.92 -4.90 -5.64
CA SER A 14 -5.41 -6.18 -6.04
C SER A 14 -3.88 -6.08 -6.09
N THR A 15 -3.24 -5.93 -4.94
CA THR A 15 -1.79 -5.95 -4.91
C THR A 15 -1.33 -6.96 -3.89
N PRO A 16 -0.97 -8.15 -4.34
CA PRO A 16 -0.16 -9.04 -3.55
C PRO A 16 1.26 -8.50 -3.50
N LEU A 17 1.86 -8.46 -2.34
CA LEU A 17 3.17 -7.94 -2.19
C LEU A 17 4.11 -8.88 -1.48
N SER A 18 5.23 -8.99 -2.14
CA SER A 18 6.44 -9.65 -1.71
C SER A 18 6.86 -9.28 -0.28
N THR A 19 7.92 -9.83 0.20
CA THR A 19 8.61 -9.57 1.47
C THR A 19 9.02 -8.10 1.68
N VAL A 20 8.17 -7.14 1.33
CA VAL A 20 8.41 -5.72 1.58
C VAL A 20 7.80 -5.35 2.91
N ASN A 21 8.64 -5.00 3.86
CA ASN A 21 8.24 -4.68 5.22
C ASN A 21 8.44 -3.19 5.52
N ALA A 22 7.62 -2.67 6.43
CA ALA A 22 7.91 -1.43 7.10
C ALA A 22 8.07 -1.68 8.60
N TYR A 23 8.99 -0.96 9.22
CA TYR A 23 9.35 -1.10 10.63
C TYR A 23 9.29 0.26 11.31
N ALA A 24 8.81 0.28 12.55
CA ALA A 24 8.94 1.43 13.43
C ALA A 24 9.48 0.97 14.78
N VAL A 25 10.45 1.68 15.30
CA VAL A 25 11.05 1.45 16.61
C VAL A 25 10.88 2.72 17.43
N ILE A 26 10.30 2.60 18.61
CA ILE A 26 10.23 3.69 19.59
C ILE A 26 11.15 3.38 20.76
N LYS A 27 12.02 4.32 21.07
CA LYS A 27 12.87 4.31 22.25
C LYS A 27 12.62 5.58 23.06
N THR A 28 12.29 5.45 24.34
CA THR A 28 12.20 6.61 25.24
C THR A 28 13.57 7.20 25.51
N LEU A 29 13.65 8.52 25.66
CA LEU A 29 14.87 9.26 25.91
C LEU A 29 14.79 9.98 27.26
N ASP A 30 15.94 10.13 27.91
CA ASP A 30 16.08 10.94 29.14
C ASP A 30 16.16 12.45 28.82
N GLU A 31 16.71 12.79 27.65
CA GLU A 31 16.73 14.17 27.15
C GLU A 31 15.30 14.60 26.72
N PRO A 32 14.85 15.83 27.02
CA PRO A 32 13.53 16.33 26.64
C PRO A 32 13.47 16.67 25.14
N VAL A 33 13.67 15.69 24.30
CA VAL A 33 13.67 15.83 22.83
C VAL A 33 12.87 14.69 22.19
N VAL A 34 12.33 14.98 21.01
CA VAL A 34 11.80 13.98 20.08
C VAL A 34 12.77 13.89 18.90
N ARG A 35 13.22 12.69 18.59
CA ARG A 35 14.07 12.43 17.44
C ARG A 35 13.30 11.55 16.45
N PHE A 36 13.17 12.02 15.23
CA PHE A 36 12.62 11.25 14.13
C PHE A 36 13.75 10.82 13.20
N VAL A 37 13.77 9.56 12.82
CA VAL A 37 14.80 8.97 11.95
C VAL A 37 14.12 8.09 10.90
N ALA A 38 14.06 8.56 9.66
CA ALA A 38 13.81 7.69 8.52
C ALA A 38 15.18 7.21 8.01
N THR A 39 15.52 5.95 8.28
CA THR A 39 16.89 5.41 8.12
C THR A 39 17.41 5.49 6.68
N ASP A 40 16.50 5.55 5.73
CA ASP A 40 16.76 5.58 4.29
C ASP A 40 16.74 7.00 3.69
N GLN A 41 16.29 8.02 4.45
CA GLN A 41 16.05 9.36 3.91
C GLN A 41 16.56 10.50 4.78
N GLN A 42 16.05 10.66 6.00
CA GLN A 42 16.25 11.88 6.81
C GLN A 42 16.23 11.60 8.31
N ALA A 43 16.86 12.49 9.07
CA ALA A 43 16.74 12.55 10.52
C ALA A 43 16.40 13.97 10.97
N GLU A 44 15.55 14.11 11.96
CA GLU A 44 15.17 15.39 12.55
C GLU A 44 15.07 15.28 14.07
N LYS A 45 15.64 16.24 14.80
CA LYS A 45 15.57 16.35 16.26
C LYS A 45 14.79 17.60 16.62
N VAL A 46 13.74 17.44 17.42
CA VAL A 46 12.88 18.55 17.87
C VAL A 46 12.80 18.52 19.39
N LYS A 47 12.68 19.67 20.03
CA LYS A 47 12.46 19.73 21.48
C LYS A 47 11.09 19.14 21.80
N ALA A 48 11.03 18.27 22.81
CA ALA A 48 9.77 17.75 23.33
C ALA A 48 9.07 18.84 24.16
N ILE A 49 8.01 19.38 23.61
CA ILE A 49 7.15 20.40 24.24
C ILE A 49 5.70 19.94 24.15
N ASP A 50 4.84 20.44 25.03
CA ASP A 50 3.42 20.08 25.04
C ASP A 50 2.59 20.79 23.94
N GLU A 51 3.24 21.42 22.98
CA GLU A 51 2.64 21.99 21.79
C GLU A 51 2.80 21.06 20.59
N PRO A 52 1.83 21.06 19.65
CA PRO A 52 1.94 20.25 18.44
C PRO A 52 3.16 20.62 17.59
N LEU A 53 3.88 19.63 17.11
CA LEU A 53 5.01 19.83 16.21
C LEU A 53 4.52 20.34 14.85
N VAL A 54 5.22 21.36 14.32
CA VAL A 54 4.86 21.96 13.03
C VAL A 54 5.21 21.05 11.87
N LEU A 55 4.27 20.80 10.97
CA LEU A 55 4.49 20.12 9.70
C LEU A 55 5.16 21.10 8.73
N ASN A 56 6.38 20.82 8.33
CA ASN A 56 7.24 21.75 7.57
C ASN A 56 7.86 21.13 6.31
N GLY A 57 7.27 20.01 5.84
CA GLY A 57 7.76 19.25 4.69
C GLY A 57 8.85 18.23 5.02
N LYS A 58 9.28 18.13 6.29
CA LYS A 58 10.28 17.15 6.73
C LYS A 58 9.67 16.17 7.72
N LEU A 59 9.66 14.90 7.36
CA LEU A 59 9.13 13.83 8.20
C LEU A 59 7.72 14.12 8.76
N ASP A 60 6.88 14.77 7.96
CA ASP A 60 5.57 15.26 8.40
C ASP A 60 4.65 14.13 8.86
N LEU A 61 4.74 12.93 8.24
CA LEU A 61 4.01 11.76 8.70
C LEU A 61 4.40 11.34 10.13
N HIS A 62 5.70 11.40 10.46
CA HIS A 62 6.19 11.09 11.82
C HIS A 62 5.67 12.09 12.84
N LYS A 63 5.73 13.39 12.49
CA LYS A 63 5.22 14.47 13.34
C LYS A 63 3.71 14.40 13.53
N ALA A 64 2.97 14.14 12.46
CA ALA A 64 1.51 14.00 12.52
C ALA A 64 1.09 12.83 13.38
N VAL A 65 1.74 11.65 13.25
CA VAL A 65 1.48 10.50 14.13
C VAL A 65 1.82 10.84 15.56
N TYR A 66 2.99 11.43 15.84
CA TYR A 66 3.37 11.85 17.19
C TYR A 66 2.33 12.81 17.78
N ASN A 67 2.02 13.89 17.08
CA ASN A 67 1.04 14.89 17.51
C ASN A 67 -0.32 14.26 17.83
N HIS A 68 -0.80 13.40 16.93
CA HIS A 68 -2.09 12.74 17.10
C HIS A 68 -2.10 11.83 18.35
N MET A 69 -1.06 11.00 18.50
CA MET A 69 -0.95 10.05 19.62
C MET A 69 -0.78 10.77 20.95
N ILE A 70 0.05 11.81 21.02
CA ILE A 70 0.24 12.61 22.22
C ILE A 70 -1.03 13.35 22.62
N ARG A 71 -1.68 14.01 21.66
CA ARG A 71 -2.88 14.81 21.93
C ARG A 71 -4.06 13.97 22.43
N HIS A 72 -4.31 12.83 21.77
CA HIS A 72 -5.52 12.05 22.02
C HIS A 72 -5.33 10.91 23.01
N TYR A 73 -4.10 10.41 23.19
CA TYR A 73 -3.83 9.22 23.98
C TYR A 73 -2.84 9.45 25.13
N ASN A 74 -2.20 10.62 25.21
CA ASN A 74 -1.31 10.99 26.31
C ASN A 74 -1.68 12.33 26.97
N VAL A 75 -2.93 12.74 26.88
CA VAL A 75 -3.48 13.96 27.49
C VAL A 75 -2.68 15.23 27.12
N GLY A 76 -2.10 15.26 25.91
CA GLY A 76 -1.28 16.36 25.42
C GLY A 76 0.13 16.45 26.03
N LYS A 77 0.51 15.57 26.96
CA LYS A 77 1.86 15.59 27.56
C LYS A 77 2.88 14.98 26.61
N ALA A 78 3.88 15.76 26.24
CA ALA A 78 4.98 15.34 25.38
C ALA A 78 5.74 14.14 25.99
N ILE A 79 6.16 13.22 25.13
CA ILE A 79 7.03 12.11 25.48
C ILE A 79 8.36 12.29 24.75
N ALA A 80 9.44 12.34 25.51
CA ALA A 80 10.78 12.33 24.96
C ALA A 80 11.11 10.94 24.40
N LEU A 81 11.32 10.84 23.08
CA LEU A 81 11.55 9.57 22.40
C LEU A 81 12.33 9.72 21.10
N GLU A 82 12.90 8.61 20.64
CA GLU A 82 13.33 8.42 19.27
C GLU A 82 12.35 7.48 18.57
N LEU A 83 11.80 7.95 17.45
CA LEU A 83 10.97 7.17 16.54
C LEU A 83 11.76 6.94 15.25
N SER A 84 12.25 5.74 15.09
CA SER A 84 13.00 5.32 13.92
C SER A 84 12.14 4.47 13.02
N THR A 85 12.17 4.74 11.71
CA THR A 85 11.42 3.97 10.71
C THR A 85 12.34 3.51 9.58
N PHE A 86 11.96 2.38 9.00
CA PHE A 86 12.58 1.81 7.82
C PHE A 86 11.52 1.14 6.94
N CYS A 87 11.66 1.24 5.62
CA CYS A 87 10.77 0.58 4.66
C CYS A 87 11.60 -0.04 3.53
N ASP A 88 11.38 -1.32 3.24
CA ASP A 88 12.05 -2.02 2.14
C ASP A 88 11.57 -1.52 0.76
N ALA A 89 10.36 -0.94 0.70
CA ALA A 89 9.82 -0.38 -0.54
C ALA A 89 10.27 1.07 -0.74
N PRO A 90 10.77 1.43 -1.92
CA PRO A 90 11.03 2.81 -2.26
C PRO A 90 9.79 3.70 -2.10
N ALA A 91 9.98 4.94 -1.66
CA ALA A 91 8.91 5.91 -1.61
C ALA A 91 8.30 6.12 -3.02
N GLY A 92 6.98 6.21 -3.12
CA GLY A 92 6.28 6.34 -4.40
C GLY A 92 6.24 5.05 -5.24
N SER A 93 6.62 3.91 -4.69
CA SER A 93 6.60 2.59 -5.37
C SER A 93 5.20 2.09 -5.74
N GLY A 94 4.15 2.69 -5.18
CA GLY A 94 2.76 2.28 -5.40
C GLY A 94 2.33 1.06 -4.59
N LEU A 95 3.09 0.74 -3.55
CA LEU A 95 2.83 -0.39 -2.66
C LEU A 95 2.21 0.03 -1.32
N GLY A 96 1.79 1.28 -1.18
CA GLY A 96 1.23 1.80 0.06
C GLY A 96 2.27 2.00 1.17
N SER A 97 3.56 2.23 0.82
CA SER A 97 4.65 2.39 1.80
C SER A 97 4.40 3.51 2.81
N SER A 98 3.87 4.66 2.37
CA SER A 98 3.49 5.77 3.26
C SER A 98 2.45 5.33 4.31
N SER A 99 1.33 4.78 3.86
CA SER A 99 0.26 4.30 4.76
C SER A 99 0.75 3.18 5.68
N THR A 100 1.65 2.34 5.17
CA THR A 100 2.29 1.30 5.96
C THR A 100 3.11 1.87 7.11
N LEU A 101 3.94 2.90 6.82
CA LEU A 101 4.73 3.59 7.86
C LEU A 101 3.83 4.21 8.92
N VAL A 102 2.73 4.87 8.52
CA VAL A 102 1.78 5.45 9.48
C VAL A 102 1.16 4.37 10.37
N VAL A 103 0.73 3.24 9.79
CA VAL A 103 0.15 2.13 10.55
C VAL A 103 1.15 1.54 11.55
N VAL A 104 2.39 1.27 11.16
CA VAL A 104 3.38 0.68 12.09
C VAL A 104 3.79 1.67 13.17
N MET A 105 3.84 2.98 12.88
CA MET A 105 4.09 4.00 13.89
C MET A 105 2.94 4.05 14.91
N ILE A 106 1.69 4.06 14.48
CA ILE A 106 0.52 4.03 15.39
C ILE A 106 0.55 2.76 16.25
N ARG A 107 0.84 1.60 15.65
CA ARG A 107 0.94 0.33 16.39
C ARG A 107 2.06 0.38 17.42
N ALA A 108 3.21 0.99 17.11
CA ALA A 108 4.31 1.16 18.05
C ALA A 108 3.92 2.08 19.23
N PHE A 109 3.20 3.18 18.96
CA PHE A 109 2.66 4.02 20.02
C PHE A 109 1.59 3.31 20.87
N ALA A 110 0.72 2.53 20.22
CA ALA A 110 -0.29 1.75 20.94
C ALA A 110 0.37 0.78 21.94
N GLU A 111 1.46 0.12 21.53
CA GLU A 111 2.25 -0.76 22.41
C GLU A 111 2.97 0.03 23.51
N LEU A 112 3.61 1.17 23.16
CA LEU A 112 4.30 2.03 24.13
C LEU A 112 3.37 2.52 25.23
N LEU A 113 2.17 2.99 24.86
CA LEU A 113 1.19 3.59 25.76
C LEU A 113 0.21 2.58 26.35
N ASN A 114 0.35 1.28 26.08
CA ASN A 114 -0.58 0.20 26.50
C ASN A 114 -2.04 0.50 26.10
N LEU A 115 -2.28 0.96 24.88
CA LEU A 115 -3.61 1.32 24.43
C LEU A 115 -4.40 0.09 23.95
N PRO A 116 -5.62 -0.12 24.43
CA PRO A 116 -6.48 -1.22 24.00
C PRO A 116 -7.22 -0.87 22.70
N ILE A 117 -6.49 -0.44 21.67
CA ILE A 117 -7.06 -0.11 20.36
C ILE A 117 -6.97 -1.31 19.42
N ASP A 118 -8.05 -1.56 18.70
CA ASP A 118 -8.18 -2.65 17.74
C ASP A 118 -7.64 -2.29 16.34
N ASP A 119 -7.62 -3.27 15.46
CA ASP A 119 -7.11 -3.12 14.10
C ASP A 119 -7.95 -2.14 13.26
N TYR A 120 -9.27 -2.11 13.43
CA TYR A 120 -10.13 -1.13 12.73
C TYR A 120 -9.82 0.29 13.17
N THR A 121 -9.63 0.50 14.46
CA THR A 121 -9.23 1.80 15.02
C THR A 121 -7.87 2.24 14.49
N ILE A 122 -6.88 1.34 14.43
CA ILE A 122 -5.55 1.66 13.89
C ILE A 122 -5.63 2.06 12.41
N ALA A 123 -6.35 1.28 11.59
CA ALA A 123 -6.51 1.58 10.17
C ALA A 123 -7.25 2.91 9.94
N HIS A 124 -8.30 3.17 10.72
CA HIS A 124 -9.05 4.42 10.68
C HIS A 124 -8.19 5.63 11.09
N LEU A 125 -7.44 5.52 12.19
CA LEU A 125 -6.50 6.56 12.63
C LEU A 125 -5.43 6.84 11.58
N ALA A 126 -4.85 5.81 10.99
CA ALA A 126 -3.87 5.96 9.93
C ALA A 126 -4.44 6.74 8.74
N HIS A 127 -5.65 6.39 8.30
CA HIS A 127 -6.34 7.13 7.26
C HIS A 127 -6.59 8.59 7.65
N LYS A 128 -7.09 8.84 8.88
CA LYS A 128 -7.36 10.19 9.37
C LYS A 128 -6.09 11.06 9.41
N ILE A 129 -5.00 10.53 9.95
CA ILE A 129 -3.71 11.24 10.02
C ILE A 129 -3.22 11.60 8.61
N GLU A 130 -3.23 10.65 7.67
CA GLU A 130 -2.77 10.94 6.32
C GLU A 130 -3.67 11.92 5.57
N ARG A 131 -5.02 11.80 5.68
CA ARG A 131 -5.97 12.57 4.84
C ARG A 131 -6.38 13.89 5.47
N VAL A 132 -6.43 13.98 6.81
CA VAL A 132 -6.87 15.19 7.51
C VAL A 132 -5.68 15.95 8.09
N ASP A 133 -4.80 15.27 8.85
CA ASP A 133 -3.71 15.97 9.54
C ASP A 133 -2.58 16.35 8.57
N CYS A 134 -2.30 15.52 7.55
CA CYS A 134 -1.26 15.78 6.53
C CYS A 134 -1.82 16.25 5.17
N ASP A 135 -3.15 16.33 4.98
CA ASP A 135 -3.82 16.72 3.72
C ASP A 135 -3.35 15.93 2.47
N LEU A 136 -2.97 14.67 2.65
CA LEU A 136 -2.54 13.82 1.56
C LEU A 136 -3.74 13.23 0.82
N GLN A 137 -3.73 13.27 -0.50
CA GLN A 137 -4.80 12.69 -1.32
C GLN A 137 -4.66 11.16 -1.39
N GLY A 138 -5.79 10.44 -1.30
CA GLY A 138 -5.78 8.97 -1.41
C GLY A 138 -7.04 8.29 -0.89
N GLY A 139 -7.13 6.98 -1.14
CA GLY A 139 -8.18 6.12 -0.61
C GLY A 139 -7.88 5.60 0.79
N ARG A 140 -8.73 4.67 1.27
CA ARG A 140 -8.63 4.03 2.59
C ARG A 140 -7.94 2.68 2.55
N GLN A 141 -7.73 2.11 1.37
CA GLN A 141 -7.35 0.73 1.16
C GLN A 141 -6.01 0.37 1.79
N ASP A 142 -4.98 1.20 1.57
CA ASP A 142 -3.61 0.89 1.97
C ASP A 142 -3.47 0.76 3.50
N GLN A 143 -4.14 1.60 4.27
CA GLN A 143 -4.13 1.56 5.73
C GLN A 143 -4.77 0.27 6.26
N TYR A 144 -5.91 -0.13 5.69
CA TYR A 144 -6.59 -1.37 6.08
C TYR A 144 -5.80 -2.61 5.65
N SER A 145 -5.25 -2.61 4.43
CA SER A 145 -4.36 -3.67 3.97
C SER A 145 -3.19 -3.83 4.90
N ALA A 146 -2.64 -2.69 5.29
CA ALA A 146 -1.52 -2.51 6.17
C ALA A 146 -1.75 -3.14 7.52
N THR A 147 -2.90 -2.94 8.06
CA THR A 147 -3.25 -3.35 9.42
C THR A 147 -3.64 -4.82 9.47
N PHE A 148 -4.45 -5.28 8.52
CA PHE A 148 -5.04 -6.63 8.57
C PHE A 148 -4.13 -7.71 7.96
N GLY A 149 -3.33 -7.39 6.93
CA GLY A 149 -2.51 -8.38 6.22
C GLY A 149 -3.34 -9.46 5.52
N GLY A 150 -2.68 -10.39 4.85
CA GLY A 150 -3.34 -11.53 4.20
C GLY A 150 -4.23 -11.14 3.01
N PHE A 151 -5.07 -12.06 2.61
CA PHE A 151 -6.05 -11.87 1.55
C PHE A 151 -7.36 -11.38 2.15
N ASN A 152 -7.81 -10.18 1.76
CA ASN A 152 -9.06 -9.62 2.26
C ASN A 152 -9.93 -9.11 1.12
N PHE A 153 -11.23 -9.29 1.26
CA PHE A 153 -12.23 -8.56 0.51
C PHE A 153 -12.70 -7.39 1.35
N MET A 154 -12.45 -6.17 0.88
CA MET A 154 -12.72 -4.95 1.62
C MET A 154 -13.86 -4.18 1.00
N GLU A 155 -14.81 -3.76 1.83
CA GLU A 155 -15.93 -2.92 1.45
C GLU A 155 -15.88 -1.61 2.23
N PHE A 156 -15.91 -0.50 1.50
CA PHE A 156 -15.90 0.84 2.07
C PHE A 156 -17.22 1.55 1.75
N TYR A 157 -17.85 2.10 2.76
CA TYR A 157 -19.16 2.76 2.69
C TYR A 157 -19.02 4.27 2.87
N ALA A 158 -20.06 5.01 2.45
CA ALA A 158 -20.08 6.48 2.50
C ALA A 158 -20.12 7.02 3.94
N ASP A 159 -20.66 6.25 4.89
CA ASP A 159 -20.72 6.54 6.33
C ASP A 159 -19.42 6.22 7.09
N GLU A 160 -18.30 6.20 6.40
CA GLU A 160 -16.96 5.84 6.90
C GLU A 160 -16.82 4.39 7.39
N ARG A 161 -17.87 3.61 7.40
CA ARG A 161 -17.82 2.20 7.75
C ARG A 161 -16.94 1.43 6.75
N ALA A 162 -16.12 0.55 7.28
CA ALA A 162 -15.35 -0.42 6.53
C ALA A 162 -15.68 -1.83 7.00
N VAL A 163 -15.76 -2.77 6.07
CA VAL A 163 -15.92 -4.20 6.36
C VAL A 163 -14.75 -4.94 5.73
N ILE A 164 -13.97 -5.62 6.54
CA ILE A 164 -12.81 -6.38 6.10
C ILE A 164 -13.11 -7.86 6.28
N ASN A 165 -13.27 -8.54 5.16
CA ASN A 165 -13.57 -9.98 5.11
C ASN A 165 -12.31 -10.77 4.76
N PRO A 166 -11.64 -11.43 5.72
CA PRO A 166 -10.51 -12.30 5.45
C PRO A 166 -10.93 -13.47 4.54
N LEU A 167 -10.25 -13.64 3.43
CA LEU A 167 -10.50 -14.72 2.49
C LEU A 167 -9.71 -15.97 2.88
N ARG A 168 -10.41 -17.10 3.03
CA ARG A 168 -9.81 -18.40 3.32
C ARG A 168 -9.24 -19.05 2.05
N VAL A 169 -8.24 -18.40 1.45
CA VAL A 169 -7.56 -18.92 0.28
C VAL A 169 -6.76 -20.18 0.67
N LYS A 170 -6.94 -21.27 -0.09
CA LYS A 170 -6.22 -22.53 0.16
C LYS A 170 -4.72 -22.36 -0.12
N ASN A 171 -3.89 -23.06 0.66
CA ASN A 171 -2.44 -22.91 0.57
C ASN A 171 -1.87 -23.24 -0.83
N TRP A 172 -2.42 -24.24 -1.52
CA TRP A 172 -1.97 -24.58 -2.87
C TRP A 172 -2.23 -23.44 -3.87
N ILE A 173 -3.33 -22.67 -3.70
CA ILE A 173 -3.63 -21.49 -4.53
C ILE A 173 -2.58 -20.39 -4.26
N ILE A 174 -2.23 -20.20 -2.99
CA ILE A 174 -1.19 -19.21 -2.60
C ILE A 174 0.15 -19.60 -3.23
N CYS A 175 0.56 -20.85 -3.12
CA CYS A 175 1.81 -21.34 -3.72
C CYS A 175 1.83 -21.16 -5.25
N GLU A 176 0.72 -21.45 -5.92
CA GLU A 176 0.61 -21.25 -7.37
C GLU A 176 0.68 -19.77 -7.75
N LEU A 177 0.03 -18.90 -7.00
CA LEU A 177 0.14 -17.45 -7.20
C LEU A 177 1.58 -16.95 -7.00
N GLU A 178 2.28 -17.40 -5.97
CA GLU A 178 3.68 -17.05 -5.72
C GLU A 178 4.59 -17.52 -6.86
N ALA A 179 4.34 -18.73 -7.39
CA ALA A 179 5.08 -19.28 -8.52
C ALA A 179 4.80 -18.51 -9.83
N SER A 180 3.56 -18.04 -10.02
CA SER A 180 3.09 -17.41 -11.25
C SER A 180 3.23 -15.89 -11.27
N LEU A 181 3.42 -15.21 -10.11
CA LEU A 181 3.53 -13.75 -10.07
C LEU A 181 4.98 -13.29 -10.18
N VAL A 182 5.23 -12.35 -11.11
CA VAL A 182 6.49 -11.65 -11.28
C VAL A 182 6.26 -10.17 -11.01
N LEU A 183 7.04 -9.58 -10.11
CA LEU A 183 7.01 -8.16 -9.81
C LEU A 183 8.18 -7.47 -10.49
N PHE A 184 7.91 -6.30 -11.06
CA PHE A 184 8.93 -5.46 -11.68
C PHE A 184 8.80 -4.02 -11.18
N TYR A 185 9.81 -3.53 -10.48
CA TYR A 185 9.91 -2.12 -10.11
C TYR A 185 10.50 -1.34 -11.28
N THR A 186 9.77 -0.36 -11.78
CA THR A 186 10.13 0.41 -12.99
C THR A 186 11.23 1.46 -12.76
N GLY A 187 11.77 1.59 -11.54
CA GLY A 187 12.73 2.63 -11.20
C GLY A 187 12.13 4.04 -11.07
N ILE A 188 10.87 4.22 -11.48
CA ILE A 188 10.18 5.52 -11.49
C ILE A 188 9.34 5.65 -10.22
N SER A 189 9.78 6.51 -9.32
CA SER A 189 8.93 7.02 -8.22
C SER A 189 7.98 8.09 -8.77
N ARG A 190 6.76 8.15 -8.25
CA ARG A 190 5.73 9.04 -8.76
C ARG A 190 4.91 9.69 -7.65
N GLU A 191 4.32 10.81 -7.97
CA GLU A 191 3.32 11.48 -7.15
C GLU A 191 1.96 10.80 -7.32
N SER A 192 1.68 9.76 -6.53
CA SER A 192 0.38 9.06 -6.53
C SER A 192 -0.79 10.03 -6.31
N ALA A 193 -0.58 11.08 -5.52
CA ALA A 193 -1.57 12.10 -5.23
C ALA A 193 -2.12 12.78 -6.49
N LYS A 194 -1.25 13.09 -7.47
CA LYS A 194 -1.66 13.72 -8.74
C LYS A 194 -2.57 12.81 -9.56
N ILE A 195 -2.22 11.54 -9.68
CA ILE A 195 -3.02 10.55 -10.43
C ILE A 195 -4.37 10.33 -9.77
N ILE A 196 -4.41 10.24 -8.44
CA ILE A 196 -5.64 10.10 -7.67
C ILE A 196 -6.51 11.36 -7.81
N ALA A 197 -5.90 12.55 -7.80
CA ALA A 197 -6.60 13.80 -8.05
C ALA A 197 -7.23 13.82 -9.46
N ASP A 198 -6.48 13.42 -10.51
CA ASP A 198 -6.99 13.33 -11.88
C ASP A 198 -8.18 12.36 -11.97
N GLN A 199 -8.09 11.17 -11.37
CA GLN A 199 -9.19 10.21 -11.33
C GLN A 199 -10.42 10.79 -10.62
N SER A 200 -10.23 11.43 -9.46
CA SER A 200 -11.29 12.04 -8.69
C SER A 200 -11.96 13.20 -9.42
N ASN A 201 -11.18 14.04 -10.09
CA ASN A 201 -11.67 15.16 -10.88
C ASN A 201 -12.49 14.67 -12.08
N ASN A 202 -12.04 13.62 -12.79
CA ASN A 202 -12.79 13.04 -13.90
C ASN A 202 -14.16 12.51 -13.45
N VAL A 203 -14.22 11.85 -12.31
CA VAL A 203 -15.49 11.36 -11.73
C VAL A 203 -16.38 12.53 -11.30
N ARG A 204 -15.84 13.54 -10.60
CA ARG A 204 -16.59 14.74 -10.17
C ARG A 204 -17.11 15.57 -11.35
N ALA A 205 -16.34 15.61 -12.44
CA ALA A 205 -16.77 16.26 -13.68
C ALA A 205 -17.86 15.48 -14.44
N GLY A 206 -18.31 14.34 -13.94
CA GLY A 206 -19.36 13.52 -14.55
C GLY A 206 -18.91 12.79 -15.81
N SER A 207 -17.62 12.53 -15.99
CA SER A 207 -17.12 11.75 -17.13
C SER A 207 -17.72 10.35 -17.11
N VAL A 208 -18.55 10.04 -18.10
CA VAL A 208 -19.19 8.73 -18.27
C VAL A 208 -18.13 7.63 -18.33
N ALA A 209 -17.08 7.85 -19.11
CA ALA A 209 -15.98 6.88 -19.25
C ALA A 209 -15.26 6.61 -17.93
N ALA A 210 -15.02 7.65 -17.10
CA ALA A 210 -14.41 7.47 -15.78
C ALA A 210 -15.34 6.73 -14.80
N MET A 211 -16.64 7.03 -14.83
CA MET A 211 -17.62 6.33 -14.00
C MET A 211 -17.76 4.85 -14.40
N GLU A 212 -17.84 4.56 -15.71
CA GLU A 212 -17.87 3.19 -16.23
C GLU A 212 -16.60 2.42 -15.87
N ALA A 213 -15.43 3.08 -15.93
CA ALA A 213 -14.15 2.52 -15.53
C ALA A 213 -14.16 2.13 -14.03
N MET A 214 -14.67 3.00 -13.15
CA MET A 214 -14.80 2.67 -11.72
C MET A 214 -15.78 1.53 -11.47
N HIS A 215 -16.91 1.48 -12.17
CA HIS A 215 -17.83 0.34 -12.11
C HIS A 215 -17.18 -0.94 -12.64
N GLY A 216 -16.36 -0.87 -13.69
CA GLY A 216 -15.55 -1.97 -14.19
C GLY A 216 -14.60 -2.52 -13.12
N ILE A 217 -13.78 -1.65 -12.53
CA ILE A 217 -12.86 -2.02 -11.43
C ILE A 217 -13.59 -2.70 -10.28
N LYS A 218 -14.76 -2.18 -9.90
CA LYS A 218 -15.58 -2.75 -8.82
C LYS A 218 -16.10 -4.16 -9.18
N ARG A 219 -16.56 -4.39 -10.42
CA ARG A 219 -16.97 -5.73 -10.87
C ARG A 219 -15.81 -6.70 -10.83
N GLU A 220 -14.66 -6.29 -11.36
CA GLU A 220 -13.47 -7.15 -11.41
C GLU A 220 -12.97 -7.56 -10.02
N ALA A 221 -13.15 -6.71 -9.01
CA ALA A 221 -12.83 -7.07 -7.63
C ALA A 221 -13.71 -8.20 -7.09
N LEU A 222 -15.01 -8.24 -7.46
CA LEU A 222 -15.91 -9.33 -7.11
C LEU A 222 -15.54 -10.62 -7.84
N VAL A 223 -15.28 -10.54 -9.16
CA VAL A 223 -14.85 -11.70 -9.97
C VAL A 223 -13.54 -12.26 -9.42
N MET A 224 -12.55 -11.40 -9.15
CA MET A 224 -11.25 -11.77 -8.59
C MET A 224 -11.41 -12.54 -7.28
N LYS A 225 -12.27 -12.07 -6.37
CA LYS A 225 -12.55 -12.75 -5.10
C LYS A 225 -13.04 -14.19 -5.35
N GLU A 226 -14.02 -14.37 -6.23
CA GLU A 226 -14.58 -15.70 -6.52
C GLU A 226 -13.55 -16.62 -7.18
N CYS A 227 -12.77 -16.11 -8.15
CA CYS A 227 -11.73 -16.87 -8.82
C CYS A 227 -10.64 -17.33 -7.84
N LEU A 228 -10.21 -16.45 -6.92
CA LEU A 228 -9.25 -16.77 -5.88
C LEU A 228 -9.74 -17.90 -4.96
N LEU A 229 -10.97 -17.80 -4.47
CA LEU A 229 -11.52 -18.80 -3.55
C LEU A 229 -11.68 -20.19 -4.21
N ARG A 230 -11.87 -20.21 -5.53
CA ARG A 230 -12.01 -21.46 -6.32
C ARG A 230 -10.68 -21.97 -6.86
N GLY A 231 -9.64 -21.13 -6.92
CA GLY A 231 -8.39 -21.45 -7.62
C GLY A 231 -8.55 -21.45 -9.15
N ASP A 232 -9.44 -20.61 -9.65
CA ASP A 232 -9.63 -20.39 -11.08
C ASP A 232 -8.60 -19.38 -11.60
N PHE A 233 -7.44 -19.87 -11.99
CA PHE A 233 -6.33 -19.03 -12.49
C PHE A 233 -6.65 -18.40 -13.85
N GLY A 234 -7.44 -19.05 -14.70
CA GLY A 234 -7.92 -18.46 -15.95
C GLY A 234 -8.77 -17.24 -15.70
N GLY A 235 -9.72 -17.34 -14.78
CA GLY A 235 -10.54 -16.22 -14.34
C GLY A 235 -9.74 -15.11 -13.65
N ILE A 236 -8.71 -15.43 -12.87
CA ILE A 236 -7.78 -14.46 -12.26
C ILE A 236 -7.06 -13.64 -13.36
N VAL A 237 -6.52 -14.32 -14.37
CA VAL A 237 -5.83 -13.68 -15.50
C VAL A 237 -6.76 -12.75 -16.25
N GLU A 238 -7.96 -13.20 -16.59
CA GLU A 238 -8.94 -12.40 -17.32
C GLU A 238 -9.41 -11.20 -16.51
N SER A 239 -9.74 -11.38 -15.22
CA SER A 239 -10.09 -10.29 -14.32
C SER A 239 -8.95 -9.26 -14.17
N MET A 240 -7.70 -9.73 -14.15
CA MET A 240 -6.53 -8.85 -14.09
C MET A 240 -6.39 -8.00 -15.36
N ARG A 241 -6.64 -8.57 -16.57
CA ARG A 241 -6.67 -7.84 -17.84
C ARG A 241 -7.77 -6.79 -17.88
N GLN A 242 -9.02 -7.20 -17.59
CA GLN A 242 -10.19 -6.32 -17.60
C GLN A 242 -10.05 -5.18 -16.58
N GLY A 243 -9.54 -5.49 -15.40
CA GLY A 243 -9.26 -4.52 -14.34
C GLY A 243 -8.21 -3.49 -14.77
N TRP A 244 -7.15 -3.93 -15.45
CA TRP A 244 -6.11 -3.04 -15.96
C TRP A 244 -6.64 -2.12 -17.07
N GLU A 245 -7.37 -2.65 -18.04
CA GLU A 245 -8.02 -1.86 -19.09
C GLU A 245 -9.01 -0.85 -18.53
N SER A 246 -9.83 -1.25 -17.56
CA SER A 246 -10.73 -0.34 -16.86
C SER A 246 -9.97 0.76 -16.13
N LYS A 247 -8.87 0.43 -15.47
CA LYS A 247 -8.04 1.38 -14.74
C LYS A 247 -7.39 2.41 -15.68
N LYS A 248 -6.86 2.00 -16.83
CA LYS A 248 -6.30 2.92 -17.84
C LYS A 248 -7.34 3.94 -18.33
N ARG A 249 -8.61 3.55 -18.44
CA ARG A 249 -9.70 4.46 -18.85
C ARG A 249 -10.10 5.46 -17.77
N SER A 250 -9.75 5.25 -16.50
CA SER A 250 -10.13 6.15 -15.41
C SER A 250 -9.41 7.50 -15.45
N ALA A 251 -8.15 7.53 -15.91
CA ALA A 251 -7.37 8.75 -16.15
C ALA A 251 -6.20 8.47 -17.09
N LYS A 252 -5.84 9.45 -17.92
CA LYS A 252 -4.72 9.33 -18.87
C LYS A 252 -3.36 9.15 -18.18
N THR A 253 -3.23 9.63 -16.96
CA THR A 253 -2.00 9.57 -16.16
C THR A 253 -1.74 8.19 -15.54
N VAL A 254 -2.67 7.24 -15.64
CA VAL A 254 -2.53 5.86 -15.11
C VAL A 254 -1.47 5.06 -15.85
N SER A 255 -1.31 5.26 -17.16
CA SER A 255 -0.26 4.63 -17.96
C SER A 255 0.53 5.68 -18.76
N ASN A 256 1.65 5.28 -19.32
CA ASN A 256 2.50 6.08 -20.19
C ASN A 256 3.24 5.16 -21.18
N PRO A 257 3.88 5.71 -22.26
CA PRO A 257 4.56 4.90 -23.26
C PRO A 257 5.60 3.93 -22.69
N HIS A 258 6.35 4.32 -21.68
CA HIS A 258 7.35 3.46 -21.06
C HIS A 258 6.72 2.25 -20.34
N LEU A 259 5.61 2.45 -19.64
CA LEU A 259 4.88 1.36 -18.99
C LEU A 259 4.23 0.41 -20.01
N GLU A 260 3.71 0.94 -21.11
CA GLU A 260 3.15 0.11 -22.20
C GLU A 260 4.27 -0.72 -22.86
N GLU A 261 5.46 -0.14 -23.10
CA GLU A 261 6.61 -0.88 -23.65
C GLU A 261 7.04 -2.04 -22.74
N ILE A 262 7.12 -1.81 -21.42
CA ILE A 262 7.42 -2.87 -20.45
C ILE A 262 6.32 -3.94 -20.46
N TYR A 263 5.06 -3.50 -20.50
CA TYR A 263 3.89 -4.39 -20.54
C TYR A 263 3.94 -5.29 -21.78
N ASP A 264 4.12 -4.70 -22.97
CA ASP A 264 4.17 -5.41 -24.25
C ASP A 264 5.35 -6.38 -24.33
N ALA A 265 6.51 -6.00 -23.80
CA ALA A 265 7.67 -6.87 -23.72
C ALA A 265 7.41 -8.10 -22.82
N ALA A 266 6.74 -7.91 -21.68
CA ALA A 266 6.38 -9.01 -20.78
C ALA A 266 5.34 -9.95 -21.42
N ILE A 267 4.29 -9.41 -22.04
CA ILE A 267 3.26 -10.19 -22.74
C ILE A 267 3.87 -10.98 -23.90
N SER A 268 4.71 -10.33 -24.72
CA SER A 268 5.41 -10.98 -25.84
C SER A 268 6.35 -12.12 -25.40
N ALA A 269 6.89 -12.02 -24.18
CA ALA A 269 7.73 -13.07 -23.59
C ALA A 269 6.93 -14.19 -22.90
N GLY A 270 5.61 -14.09 -22.84
CA GLY A 270 4.72 -15.13 -22.36
C GLY A 270 3.96 -14.84 -21.07
N ALA A 271 3.97 -13.56 -20.59
CA ALA A 271 3.06 -13.17 -19.51
C ALA A 271 1.60 -13.19 -20.01
N LEU A 272 0.69 -13.69 -19.20
CA LEU A 272 -0.72 -13.80 -19.57
C LEU A 272 -1.50 -12.53 -19.27
N ALA A 273 -1.12 -11.80 -18.23
CA ALA A 273 -1.71 -10.52 -17.83
C ALA A 273 -0.69 -9.69 -17.05
N GLY A 274 -0.94 -8.39 -16.95
CA GLY A 274 -0.14 -7.49 -16.14
C GLY A 274 -0.93 -6.26 -15.70
N LYS A 275 -0.43 -5.55 -14.70
CA LYS A 275 -0.98 -4.27 -14.22
C LYS A 275 0.04 -3.48 -13.43
N VAL A 276 -0.15 -2.18 -13.37
CA VAL A 276 0.58 -1.32 -12.42
C VAL A 276 -0.10 -1.34 -11.06
N SER A 277 0.69 -1.46 -10.00
CA SER A 277 0.23 -1.39 -8.62
C SER A 277 -0.12 0.03 -8.18
N GLY A 278 -0.97 0.18 -7.16
CA GLY A 278 -1.36 1.48 -6.59
C GLY A 278 -2.11 2.36 -7.60
N ALA A 279 -1.85 3.67 -7.64
CA ALA A 279 -2.58 4.62 -8.48
C ALA A 279 -2.38 4.45 -10.02
N GLY A 280 -1.24 3.95 -10.48
CA GLY A 280 -0.81 3.91 -11.88
C GLY A 280 0.42 4.81 -12.10
N GLY A 281 0.87 5.04 -13.34
CA GLY A 281 1.93 6.00 -13.71
C GLY A 281 3.39 5.58 -13.46
N GLY A 282 3.65 4.46 -12.81
CA GLY A 282 4.98 3.94 -12.46
C GLY A 282 4.95 3.10 -11.19
N GLY A 283 6.09 2.90 -10.55
CA GLY A 283 6.24 2.03 -9.39
C GLY A 283 6.33 0.56 -9.77
N PHE A 284 5.66 -0.31 -9.02
CA PHE A 284 5.65 -1.75 -9.33
C PHE A 284 4.62 -2.12 -10.38
N MET A 285 5.06 -2.91 -11.33
CA MET A 285 4.21 -3.69 -12.23
C MET A 285 4.16 -5.14 -11.74
N MET A 286 3.01 -5.76 -11.88
CA MET A 286 2.79 -7.16 -11.55
C MET A 286 2.32 -7.90 -12.79
N PHE A 287 2.96 -9.04 -13.07
CA PHE A 287 2.63 -9.91 -14.20
C PHE A 287 2.25 -11.29 -13.72
N PHE A 288 1.18 -11.84 -14.29
CA PHE A 288 0.83 -13.25 -14.14
C PHE A 288 1.51 -14.03 -15.27
N VAL A 289 2.38 -14.95 -14.90
CA VAL A 289 3.26 -15.66 -15.83
C VAL A 289 3.18 -17.16 -15.57
N PRO A 290 2.90 -17.99 -16.57
CA PRO A 290 3.03 -19.44 -16.40
C PRO A 290 4.44 -19.81 -15.94
N PRO A 291 4.61 -20.75 -14.98
CA PRO A 291 5.93 -21.08 -14.43
C PRO A 291 6.99 -21.41 -15.50
N GLU A 292 6.60 -22.08 -16.58
CA GLU A 292 7.47 -22.45 -17.70
C GLU A 292 7.94 -21.23 -18.53
N LYS A 293 7.23 -20.11 -18.48
CA LYS A 293 7.58 -18.84 -19.16
C LYS A 293 8.26 -17.82 -18.24
N ARG A 294 8.36 -18.14 -16.95
CA ARG A 294 8.86 -17.20 -15.93
C ARG A 294 10.22 -16.63 -16.27
N MET A 295 11.16 -17.48 -16.70
CA MET A 295 12.52 -17.04 -17.01
C MET A 295 12.60 -16.20 -18.28
N ASP A 296 11.75 -16.47 -19.27
CA ASP A 296 11.67 -15.67 -20.50
C ASP A 296 11.16 -14.25 -20.22
N VAL A 297 10.10 -14.14 -19.42
CA VAL A 297 9.57 -12.84 -18.97
C VAL A 297 10.60 -12.08 -18.12
N ILE A 298 11.29 -12.74 -17.18
CA ILE A 298 12.34 -12.11 -16.38
C ILE A 298 13.46 -11.57 -17.27
N ARG A 299 13.91 -12.32 -18.29
CA ARG A 299 14.93 -11.86 -19.24
C ARG A 299 14.45 -10.66 -20.06
N ALA A 300 13.19 -10.66 -20.49
CA ALA A 300 12.60 -9.53 -21.20
C ALA A 300 12.56 -8.27 -20.33
N LEU A 301 12.11 -8.38 -19.09
CA LEU A 301 12.03 -7.27 -18.14
C LEU A 301 13.40 -6.70 -17.75
N LYS A 302 14.44 -7.54 -17.67
CA LYS A 302 15.82 -7.10 -17.38
C LYS A 302 16.46 -6.21 -18.44
N ARG A 303 15.81 -6.00 -19.59
CA ARG A 303 16.25 -5.05 -20.63
C ARG A 303 15.91 -3.60 -20.30
N PHE A 304 15.00 -3.40 -19.35
CA PHE A 304 14.58 -2.10 -18.86
C PHE A 304 15.33 -1.74 -17.57
N GLU A 305 15.49 -0.46 -17.33
CA GLU A 305 15.92 0.04 -16.04
C GLU A 305 14.87 -0.33 -14.99
N GLY A 306 15.29 -0.98 -13.91
CA GLY A 306 14.38 -1.43 -12.87
C GLY A 306 14.83 -2.72 -12.20
N GLN A 307 13.96 -3.28 -11.37
CA GLN A 307 14.27 -4.46 -10.58
C GLN A 307 13.16 -5.49 -10.61
N VAL A 308 13.51 -6.73 -10.97
CA VAL A 308 12.61 -7.88 -10.84
C VAL A 308 12.65 -8.41 -9.40
N SER A 309 11.48 -8.69 -8.84
CA SER A 309 11.33 -9.29 -7.51
C SER A 309 10.36 -10.45 -7.53
N ASN A 310 10.54 -11.38 -6.61
CA ASN A 310 9.59 -12.45 -6.34
C ASN A 310 8.40 -11.91 -5.54
N CYS A 311 7.27 -12.62 -5.63
CA CYS A 311 6.09 -12.36 -4.82
C CYS A 311 5.98 -13.40 -3.71
N HIS A 312 5.83 -12.95 -2.46
CA HIS A 312 5.50 -13.82 -1.33
C HIS A 312 4.37 -13.20 -0.52
N PHE A 313 3.42 -14.02 -0.14
CA PHE A 313 2.25 -13.57 0.60
C PHE A 313 2.42 -13.79 2.10
N THR A 314 2.02 -12.80 2.91
CA THR A 314 1.98 -12.94 4.36
C THR A 314 0.56 -13.08 4.85
N LYS A 315 0.40 -13.81 5.95
CA LYS A 315 -0.91 -14.02 6.59
C LYS A 315 -1.25 -12.94 7.61
N HIS A 316 -0.24 -12.25 8.10
CA HIS A 316 -0.37 -11.34 9.24
C HIS A 316 -0.18 -9.88 8.82
N GLY A 317 -0.99 -9.01 9.39
CA GLY A 317 -0.85 -7.57 9.28
C GLY A 317 0.20 -7.02 10.23
N THR A 318 0.00 -5.79 10.69
CA THR A 318 0.95 -5.14 11.59
C THR A 318 1.00 -5.81 12.96
N GLN A 319 2.21 -5.98 13.49
CA GLN A 319 2.47 -6.55 14.81
C GLN A 319 3.40 -5.64 15.60
N ALA A 320 3.24 -5.60 16.93
CA ALA A 320 4.13 -4.88 17.83
C ALA A 320 4.52 -5.78 19.01
N TRP A 321 5.70 -5.53 19.53
CA TRP A 321 6.20 -6.17 20.75
C TRP A 321 7.26 -5.27 21.40
N ARG A 322 7.50 -5.48 22.71
CA ARG A 322 8.56 -4.82 23.45
C ARG A 322 9.84 -5.66 23.42
N ILE A 323 10.96 -4.98 23.39
CA ILE A 323 12.31 -5.56 23.45
C ILE A 323 13.08 -4.97 24.63
#